data_7d4a5b8898846bf34a43fe4dc38fd0db
#
_entry.id   7d4a5b8898846bf34a43fe4dc38fd0db
#
_cell.length_a   1.000
_cell.length_b   1.000
_cell.length_c   1.000
_cell.angle_alpha   90.00
_cell.angle_beta   90.00
_cell.angle_gamma   90.00
#
_symmetry.space_group_name_H-M   'P 1'
#
loop_
_entity.id
_entity.type
_entity.pdbx_description
1 polymer ?
#
loop_
_entity_poly.entity_id
_entity_poly.type
_entity_poly.pdbx_seq_one_letter_code
_entity_poly.pdbx_strand_id
1 'polypeptide(L)'
;MNATSDACPLQLCTAADLQEKTRTSGDARFNIFDAGNPPALDLGCPPVLCSQGAVVWGFSLIEAAQEGSAMLPVLELGSLPPAEVLLRVLRRENRTDSYSFAEMDRLDDLMTELELAEADKRRIDPLVQRKGSFRAHLAQYRELPTVLRAGAATGKVDVRTAAAAAGLPSSAVRTVLNAELGFSARRIILSRLAEICLRDELGDEQAGILAAEIVAAPDPAAELQQLRYPELSRRQQRAAELNQRDSAGLRMEVQLPHNLEGDSVTLVCKVRTPDEFREILQRLDSLHGRIHEYLDLL
;
A
#
# COMPACT_ATOMS: atom_id res chain seq x y z
N MET A 1 -51.26 -14.49 5.09
CA MET A 1 -50.73 -13.13 5.19
C MET A 1 -50.12 -12.83 3.82
N ASN A 2 -50.82 -12.04 3.01
CA ASN A 2 -50.41 -11.70 1.65
C ASN A 2 -49.22 -10.70 1.72
N ALA A 3 -48.04 -11.18 1.33
CA ALA A 3 -46.94 -10.29 1.01
C ALA A 3 -47.31 -9.61 -0.30
N THR A 4 -47.89 -8.42 -0.21
CA THR A 4 -47.92 -7.50 -1.37
C THR A 4 -46.48 -7.23 -1.79
N SER A 5 -46.09 -7.83 -2.90
CA SER A 5 -44.90 -7.48 -3.63
C SER A 5 -45.08 -6.04 -4.11
N ASP A 6 -44.68 -5.06 -3.28
CA ASP A 6 -44.52 -3.70 -3.74
C ASP A 6 -43.37 -3.69 -4.76
N ALA A 7 -43.75 -3.92 -6.02
CA ALA A 7 -42.86 -3.77 -7.15
C ALA A 7 -42.45 -2.31 -7.20
N CYS A 8 -41.21 -2.01 -6.82
CA CYS A 8 -40.64 -0.67 -6.96
C CYS A 8 -40.71 -0.27 -8.43
N PRO A 9 -41.45 0.79 -8.78
CA PRO A 9 -41.61 1.17 -10.18
C PRO A 9 -40.27 1.65 -10.74
N LEU A 10 -39.87 1.08 -11.88
CA LEU A 10 -38.78 1.59 -12.68
C LEU A 10 -39.25 2.82 -13.46
N GLN A 11 -38.60 3.94 -13.25
CA GLN A 11 -38.88 5.20 -13.95
C GLN A 11 -37.71 5.61 -14.82
N LEU A 12 -37.95 6.37 -15.88
CA LEU A 12 -36.92 7.03 -16.67
C LEU A 12 -36.87 8.49 -16.30
N CYS A 13 -35.70 8.99 -15.89
CA CYS A 13 -35.49 10.40 -15.56
C CYS A 13 -34.34 10.95 -16.40
N THR A 14 -34.37 12.24 -16.68
CA THR A 14 -33.20 12.88 -17.33
C THR A 14 -32.05 13.01 -16.35
N ALA A 15 -30.83 13.00 -16.86
CA ALA A 15 -29.64 13.24 -16.03
C ALA A 15 -29.72 14.60 -15.33
N ALA A 16 -30.28 15.63 -16.00
CA ALA A 16 -30.46 16.96 -15.42
C ALA A 16 -31.42 16.96 -14.22
N ASP A 17 -32.55 16.25 -14.30
CA ASP A 17 -33.49 16.14 -13.17
C ASP A 17 -32.83 15.39 -11.98
N LEU A 18 -32.04 14.39 -12.26
CA LEU A 18 -31.30 13.62 -11.22
C LEU A 18 -30.20 14.45 -10.58
N GLN A 19 -29.50 15.29 -11.34
CA GLN A 19 -28.52 16.23 -10.81
C GLN A 19 -29.15 17.25 -9.88
N GLU A 20 -30.27 17.84 -10.30
CA GLU A 20 -30.99 18.75 -9.45
C GLU A 20 -31.48 18.07 -8.17
N LYS A 21 -32.01 16.85 -8.28
CA LYS A 21 -32.33 16.02 -7.11
C LYS A 21 -31.11 15.75 -6.23
N THR A 22 -29.94 15.39 -6.81
CA THR A 22 -28.72 15.19 -6.07
C THR A 22 -28.27 16.44 -5.34
N ARG A 23 -28.38 17.62 -6.00
CA ARG A 23 -27.98 18.90 -5.44
C ARG A 23 -28.93 19.37 -4.32
N THR A 24 -30.22 19.11 -4.45
CA THR A 24 -31.26 19.65 -3.54
C THR A 24 -31.63 18.68 -2.43
N SER A 25 -31.60 17.38 -2.70
CA SER A 25 -32.07 16.32 -1.78
C SER A 25 -31.27 15.03 -1.83
N GLY A 26 -30.13 15.00 -2.56
CA GLY A 26 -29.25 13.84 -2.61
C GLY A 26 -28.68 13.53 -1.23
N ASP A 27 -28.80 12.31 -0.79
CA ASP A 27 -28.14 11.88 0.45
C ASP A 27 -26.67 11.57 0.18
N ALA A 28 -25.85 12.62 0.19
CA ALA A 28 -24.39 12.55 -0.06
C ALA A 28 -23.67 11.59 0.88
N ARG A 29 -24.27 11.21 2.02
CA ARG A 29 -23.72 10.22 2.95
C ARG A 29 -23.55 8.85 2.28
N PHE A 30 -24.43 8.50 1.32
CA PHE A 30 -24.34 7.23 0.59
C PHE A 30 -23.32 7.25 -0.55
N ASN A 31 -22.73 8.39 -0.91
CA ASN A 31 -21.65 8.49 -1.89
C ASN A 31 -20.30 8.15 -1.23
N ILE A 32 -20.20 6.92 -0.70
CA ILE A 32 -19.03 6.44 0.07
C ILE A 32 -17.99 5.76 -0.81
N PHE A 33 -18.38 5.31 -2.00
CA PHE A 33 -17.49 4.60 -2.91
C PHE A 33 -16.92 5.57 -3.94
N ASP A 34 -15.60 5.55 -4.09
CA ASP A 34 -14.98 6.33 -5.15
C ASP A 34 -15.49 5.83 -6.50
N ALA A 35 -15.85 6.78 -7.35
CA ALA A 35 -16.30 6.50 -8.70
C ALA A 35 -15.18 5.77 -9.46
N GLY A 36 -15.28 4.45 -9.52
CA GLY A 36 -14.58 3.69 -10.55
C GLY A 36 -15.01 4.22 -11.91
N ASN A 37 -14.37 3.79 -12.98
CA ASN A 37 -14.83 4.14 -14.33
C ASN A 37 -16.35 3.88 -14.43
N PRO A 38 -17.16 4.90 -14.71
CA PRO A 38 -18.59 4.70 -14.82
C PRO A 38 -18.84 3.65 -15.90
N PRO A 39 -19.78 2.72 -15.69
CA PRO A 39 -20.13 1.76 -16.72
C PRO A 39 -20.61 2.52 -17.97
N ALA A 40 -20.33 1.97 -19.15
CA ALA A 40 -20.80 2.57 -20.40
C ALA A 40 -22.32 2.79 -20.35
N LEU A 41 -22.77 3.97 -20.76
CA LEU A 41 -24.18 4.32 -20.81
C LEU A 41 -24.84 3.67 -22.05
N ASP A 42 -24.87 2.35 -22.09
CA ASP A 42 -25.51 1.56 -23.13
C ASP A 42 -26.84 0.94 -22.61
N LEU A 43 -27.44 0.10 -23.43
CA LEU A 43 -28.72 -0.56 -23.14
C LEU A 43 -28.71 -1.44 -21.85
N GLY A 44 -27.54 -1.66 -21.26
CA GLY A 44 -27.35 -2.41 -20.01
C GLY A 44 -27.13 -1.54 -18.79
N CYS A 45 -27.27 -0.22 -18.87
CA CYS A 45 -27.04 0.71 -17.78
C CYS A 45 -27.88 0.33 -16.54
N PRO A 46 -27.25 0.10 -15.38
CA PRO A 46 -27.96 -0.21 -14.16
C PRO A 46 -28.81 1.00 -13.68
N PRO A 47 -29.99 0.78 -13.06
CA PRO A 47 -30.79 1.88 -12.57
C PRO A 47 -30.11 2.62 -11.40
N VAL A 48 -30.23 3.94 -11.40
CA VAL A 48 -29.94 4.80 -10.24
C VAL A 48 -30.90 4.42 -9.11
N LEU A 49 -30.40 4.29 -7.88
CA LEU A 49 -31.26 4.03 -6.72
C LEU A 49 -31.62 5.33 -6.03
N CYS A 50 -32.91 5.52 -5.79
CA CYS A 50 -33.45 6.61 -4.99
C CYS A 50 -34.20 6.06 -3.77
N SER A 51 -34.14 6.79 -2.65
CA SER A 51 -34.93 6.50 -1.46
C SER A 51 -35.54 7.80 -0.95
N GLN A 52 -36.84 7.83 -0.77
CA GLN A 52 -37.59 9.03 -0.35
C GLN A 52 -37.27 10.25 -1.21
N GLY A 53 -37.10 10.04 -2.52
CA GLY A 53 -36.73 11.09 -3.47
C GLY A 53 -35.27 11.51 -3.51
N ALA A 54 -34.44 11.02 -2.60
CA ALA A 54 -33.00 11.29 -2.59
C ALA A 54 -32.22 10.19 -3.37
N VAL A 55 -31.19 10.59 -4.11
CA VAL A 55 -30.26 9.64 -4.76
C VAL A 55 -29.38 9.01 -3.69
N VAL A 56 -29.33 7.69 -3.66
CA VAL A 56 -28.49 6.91 -2.72
C VAL A 56 -27.47 6.02 -3.42
N TRP A 57 -27.58 5.83 -4.74
CA TRP A 57 -26.59 5.11 -5.54
C TRP A 57 -26.66 5.51 -7.02
N GLY A 58 -25.52 5.47 -7.71
CA GLY A 58 -25.40 5.80 -9.13
C GLY A 58 -24.96 7.23 -9.38
N PHE A 59 -24.29 7.89 -8.43
CA PHE A 59 -23.76 9.24 -8.57
C PHE A 59 -22.84 9.38 -9.79
N SER A 60 -21.93 8.42 -9.98
CA SER A 60 -21.03 8.38 -11.14
C SER A 60 -21.76 8.21 -12.48
N LEU A 61 -22.90 7.51 -12.50
CA LEU A 61 -23.75 7.40 -13.70
C LEU A 61 -24.38 8.74 -14.07
N ILE A 62 -24.83 9.48 -13.05
CA ILE A 62 -25.40 10.81 -13.22
C ILE A 62 -24.32 11.78 -13.73
N GLU A 63 -23.12 11.72 -13.17
CA GLU A 63 -21.98 12.53 -13.62
C GLU A 63 -21.58 12.20 -15.06
N ALA A 64 -21.46 10.93 -15.41
CA ALA A 64 -21.13 10.50 -16.77
C ALA A 64 -22.18 10.89 -17.80
N ALA A 65 -23.43 11.00 -17.38
CA ALA A 65 -24.54 11.39 -18.25
C ALA A 65 -24.68 12.92 -18.47
N GLN A 66 -23.82 13.74 -17.85
CA GLN A 66 -23.92 15.21 -17.88
C GLN A 66 -23.78 15.82 -19.28
N GLU A 67 -23.10 15.19 -20.20
CA GLU A 67 -22.84 15.71 -21.54
C GLU A 67 -23.98 15.49 -22.55
N GLY A 68 -25.13 14.95 -22.11
CA GLY A 68 -26.22 14.63 -23.01
C GLY A 68 -27.61 14.61 -22.36
N SER A 69 -28.63 14.63 -23.22
CA SER A 69 -30.04 14.38 -22.83
C SER A 69 -30.31 12.92 -22.47
N ALA A 70 -29.33 12.25 -21.89
CA ALA A 70 -29.41 10.83 -21.57
C ALA A 70 -30.51 10.56 -20.53
N MET A 71 -31.37 9.61 -20.85
CA MET A 71 -32.39 9.11 -19.92
C MET A 71 -31.78 7.97 -19.10
N LEU A 72 -31.75 8.11 -17.78
CA LEU A 72 -31.27 7.08 -16.86
C LEU A 72 -32.46 6.35 -16.23
N PRO A 73 -32.40 5.02 -16.15
CA PRO A 73 -33.39 4.28 -15.40
C PRO A 73 -33.21 4.54 -13.88
N VAL A 74 -34.32 4.76 -13.19
CA VAL A 74 -34.35 5.02 -11.74
C VAL A 74 -35.20 3.98 -11.06
N LEU A 75 -34.72 3.43 -9.97
CA LEU A 75 -35.47 2.55 -9.10
C LEU A 75 -35.72 3.27 -7.76
N GLU A 76 -36.99 3.62 -7.51
CA GLU A 76 -37.38 4.21 -6.24
C GLU A 76 -37.58 3.13 -5.17
N LEU A 77 -36.80 3.21 -4.07
CA LEU A 77 -36.83 2.24 -2.98
C LEU A 77 -37.95 2.51 -1.96
N GLY A 78 -38.65 3.62 -2.11
CA GLY A 78 -39.66 4.05 -1.17
C GLY A 78 -39.08 4.41 0.21
N SER A 79 -39.87 4.18 1.26
CA SER A 79 -39.51 4.52 2.63
C SER A 79 -38.90 3.32 3.38
N LEU A 80 -37.83 2.73 2.81
CA LEU A 80 -37.12 1.64 3.49
C LEU A 80 -36.32 2.16 4.70
N PRO A 81 -36.14 1.33 5.74
CA PRO A 81 -35.21 1.63 6.82
C PRO A 81 -33.77 1.86 6.28
N PRO A 82 -32.98 2.77 6.88
CA PRO A 82 -31.63 3.08 6.41
C PRO A 82 -30.73 1.84 6.23
N ALA A 83 -30.83 0.86 7.11
CA ALA A 83 -30.09 -0.41 7.00
C ALA A 83 -30.43 -1.17 5.72
N GLU A 84 -31.71 -1.23 5.33
CA GLU A 84 -32.15 -1.90 4.10
C GLU A 84 -31.71 -1.13 2.84
N VAL A 85 -31.70 0.21 2.89
CA VAL A 85 -31.16 1.05 1.82
C VAL A 85 -29.68 0.73 1.62
N LEU A 86 -28.88 0.77 2.70
CA LEU A 86 -27.44 0.48 2.65
C LEU A 86 -27.16 -0.94 2.14
N LEU A 87 -27.91 -1.94 2.59
CA LEU A 87 -27.78 -3.31 2.10
C LEU A 87 -28.06 -3.42 0.59
N ARG A 88 -29.02 -2.66 0.07
CA ARG A 88 -29.31 -2.63 -1.37
C ARG A 88 -28.21 -1.95 -2.16
N VAL A 89 -27.68 -0.83 -1.64
CA VAL A 89 -26.52 -0.14 -2.23
C VAL A 89 -25.31 -1.08 -2.32
N LEU A 90 -24.93 -1.74 -1.22
CA LEU A 90 -23.79 -2.66 -1.18
C LEU A 90 -23.96 -3.88 -2.09
N ARG A 91 -25.17 -4.45 -2.16
CA ARG A 91 -25.48 -5.55 -3.09
C ARG A 91 -25.42 -5.10 -4.54
N ARG A 92 -25.74 -3.83 -4.80
CA ARG A 92 -25.68 -3.26 -6.14
C ARG A 92 -24.25 -3.02 -6.59
N GLU A 93 -23.39 -2.55 -5.69
CA GLU A 93 -21.96 -2.43 -5.93
C GLU A 93 -21.35 -3.75 -6.39
N ASN A 94 -21.78 -4.87 -5.80
CA ASN A 94 -21.39 -6.24 -6.16
C ASN A 94 -19.90 -6.36 -6.58
N ARG A 95 -19.03 -5.71 -5.82
CA ARG A 95 -17.61 -5.65 -6.15
C ARG A 95 -16.93 -7.00 -5.96
N THR A 96 -16.10 -7.36 -6.93
CA THR A 96 -15.20 -8.51 -6.83
C THR A 96 -13.94 -8.16 -6.04
N ASP A 97 -13.61 -6.87 -5.98
CA ASP A 97 -12.43 -6.35 -5.30
C ASP A 97 -12.75 -6.01 -3.83
N SER A 98 -11.73 -6.09 -3.00
CA SER A 98 -11.86 -5.63 -1.62
C SER A 98 -11.97 -4.11 -1.55
N TYR A 99 -12.82 -3.60 -0.66
CA TYR A 99 -12.92 -2.17 -0.38
C TYR A 99 -11.61 -1.62 0.19
N SER A 100 -11.24 -0.41 -0.22
CA SER A 100 -10.11 0.32 0.34
C SER A 100 -10.36 0.70 1.81
N PHE A 101 -9.30 0.99 2.57
CA PHE A 101 -9.45 1.46 3.96
C PHE A 101 -10.23 2.77 4.05
N ALA A 102 -10.10 3.67 3.07
CA ALA A 102 -10.86 4.92 3.03
C ALA A 102 -12.37 4.69 2.83
N GLU A 103 -12.75 3.79 1.92
CA GLU A 103 -14.16 3.42 1.71
C GLU A 103 -14.75 2.74 2.94
N MET A 104 -13.96 1.87 3.58
CA MET A 104 -14.40 1.18 4.78
C MET A 104 -14.52 2.12 5.99
N ASP A 105 -13.66 3.13 6.08
CA ASP A 105 -13.73 4.16 7.09
C ASP A 105 -15.02 4.98 6.95
N ARG A 106 -15.31 5.46 5.73
CA ARG A 106 -16.56 6.15 5.40
C ARG A 106 -17.80 5.29 5.65
N LEU A 107 -17.73 3.99 5.32
CA LEU A 107 -18.84 3.07 5.56
C LEU A 107 -19.10 2.88 7.07
N ASP A 108 -18.05 2.77 7.88
CA ASP A 108 -18.17 2.63 9.33
C ASP A 108 -18.75 3.91 9.97
N ASP A 109 -18.31 5.08 9.48
CA ASP A 109 -18.88 6.36 9.88
C ASP A 109 -20.36 6.47 9.48
N LEU A 110 -20.72 6.10 8.23
CA LEU A 110 -22.11 6.08 7.78
C LEU A 110 -22.97 5.15 8.63
N MET A 111 -22.50 3.93 8.95
CA MET A 111 -23.25 3.02 9.83
C MET A 111 -23.45 3.61 11.23
N THR A 112 -22.54 4.42 11.69
CA THR A 112 -22.63 5.11 12.99
C THR A 112 -23.61 6.28 12.91
N GLU A 113 -23.55 7.12 11.86
CA GLU A 113 -24.47 8.22 11.61
C GLU A 113 -25.92 7.76 11.42
N LEU A 114 -26.12 6.59 10.81
CA LEU A 114 -27.43 5.97 10.63
C LEU A 114 -27.89 5.21 11.88
N GLU A 115 -27.14 5.24 12.96
CA GLU A 115 -27.44 4.54 14.23
C GLU A 115 -27.81 3.05 14.04
N LEU A 116 -27.12 2.35 13.13
CA LEU A 116 -27.45 0.97 12.80
C LEU A 116 -27.24 0.03 13.98
N ALA A 117 -28.23 -0.82 14.23
CA ALA A 117 -28.14 -1.85 15.24
C ALA A 117 -27.05 -2.90 14.90
N GLU A 118 -26.45 -3.52 15.90
CA GLU A 118 -25.42 -4.54 15.71
C GLU A 118 -25.89 -5.73 14.84
N ALA A 119 -27.19 -6.04 14.87
CA ALA A 119 -27.78 -7.06 14.00
C ALA A 119 -27.69 -6.67 12.51
N ASP A 120 -27.88 -5.40 12.17
CA ASP A 120 -27.81 -4.90 10.81
C ASP A 120 -26.36 -4.79 10.35
N LYS A 121 -25.44 -4.35 11.21
CA LYS A 121 -24.00 -4.35 10.92
C LYS A 121 -23.48 -5.75 10.57
N ARG A 122 -23.94 -6.80 11.30
CA ARG A 122 -23.62 -8.20 11.00
C ARG A 122 -24.14 -8.68 9.64
N ARG A 123 -25.22 -8.10 9.14
CA ARG A 123 -25.75 -8.40 7.79
C ARG A 123 -24.94 -7.73 6.69
N ILE A 124 -24.29 -6.59 7.01
CA ILE A 124 -23.44 -5.81 6.09
C ILE A 124 -22.05 -6.44 5.97
N ASP A 125 -21.46 -6.90 7.07
CA ASP A 125 -20.09 -7.44 7.12
C ASP A 125 -19.76 -8.46 5.99
N PRO A 126 -20.62 -9.44 5.66
CA PRO A 126 -20.36 -10.38 4.57
C PRO A 126 -20.30 -9.72 3.19
N LEU A 127 -21.07 -8.64 2.96
CA LEU A 127 -21.12 -7.94 1.68
C LEU A 127 -19.85 -7.15 1.39
N VAL A 128 -19.16 -6.73 2.45
CA VAL A 128 -17.91 -5.97 2.36
C VAL A 128 -16.67 -6.84 2.60
N GLN A 129 -16.86 -8.16 2.66
CA GLN A 129 -15.78 -9.16 2.79
C GLN A 129 -14.79 -8.88 3.95
N ARG A 130 -15.29 -8.38 5.08
CA ARG A 130 -14.45 -8.09 6.25
C ARG A 130 -13.86 -9.38 6.84
N LYS A 131 -12.52 -9.46 6.83
CA LYS A 131 -11.80 -10.48 7.61
C LYS A 131 -11.66 -10.01 9.06
N GLY A 132 -11.55 -10.95 10.03
CA GLY A 132 -11.51 -10.61 11.45
C GLY A 132 -10.41 -9.63 11.89
N SER A 133 -9.26 -9.63 11.19
CA SER A 133 -8.16 -8.67 11.43
C SER A 133 -8.44 -7.25 10.90
N PHE A 134 -9.47 -7.08 10.09
CA PHE A 134 -9.74 -5.80 9.41
C PHE A 134 -10.05 -4.66 10.39
N ARG A 135 -10.85 -4.92 11.44
CA ARG A 135 -11.20 -3.89 12.44
C ARG A 135 -9.98 -3.34 13.16
N ALA A 136 -8.99 -4.18 13.49
CA ALA A 136 -7.75 -3.74 14.09
C ALA A 136 -6.94 -2.86 13.12
N HIS A 137 -6.89 -3.22 11.85
CA HIS A 137 -6.21 -2.43 10.83
C HIS A 137 -6.95 -1.12 10.52
N LEU A 138 -8.28 -1.08 10.59
CA LEU A 138 -9.05 0.15 10.42
C LEU A 138 -8.80 1.11 11.58
N ALA A 139 -8.71 0.62 12.82
CA ALA A 139 -8.31 1.46 13.95
C ALA A 139 -6.90 2.05 13.76
N GLN A 140 -5.93 1.23 13.35
CA GLN A 140 -4.59 1.70 13.01
C GLN A 140 -4.61 2.74 11.87
N TYR A 141 -5.40 2.51 10.82
CA TYR A 141 -5.56 3.44 9.70
C TYR A 141 -6.06 4.83 10.17
N ARG A 142 -7.01 4.86 11.10
CA ARG A 142 -7.56 6.11 11.66
C ARG A 142 -6.53 6.92 12.45
N GLU A 143 -5.61 6.24 13.11
CA GLU A 143 -4.53 6.85 13.89
C GLU A 143 -3.35 7.35 13.03
N LEU A 144 -3.29 6.99 11.74
CA LEU A 144 -2.20 7.39 10.87
C LEU A 144 -2.16 8.91 10.66
N PRO A 145 -0.95 9.51 10.62
CA PRO A 145 -0.75 10.87 10.11
C PRO A 145 -1.36 11.03 8.71
N THR A 146 -1.90 12.21 8.42
CA THR A 146 -2.68 12.49 7.19
C THR A 146 -1.97 12.03 5.91
N VAL A 147 -0.65 12.26 5.80
CA VAL A 147 0.14 11.89 4.61
C VAL A 147 0.21 10.37 4.43
N LEU A 148 0.45 9.63 5.51
CA LEU A 148 0.49 8.16 5.50
C LEU A 148 -0.89 7.56 5.28
N ARG A 149 -1.93 8.16 5.86
CA ARG A 149 -3.33 7.77 5.63
C ARG A 149 -3.70 7.89 4.15
N ALA A 150 -3.36 9.01 3.50
CA ALA A 150 -3.56 9.19 2.07
C ALA A 150 -2.78 8.17 1.23
N GLY A 151 -1.54 7.85 1.61
CA GLY A 151 -0.74 6.81 0.98
C GLY A 151 -1.36 5.41 1.12
N ALA A 152 -1.91 5.09 2.28
CA ALA A 152 -2.58 3.82 2.54
C ALA A 152 -3.94 3.74 1.80
N ALA A 153 -4.70 4.83 1.74
CA ALA A 153 -5.95 4.92 0.99
C ALA A 153 -5.77 4.65 -0.51
N THR A 154 -4.66 5.13 -1.08
CA THR A 154 -4.33 4.95 -2.51
C THR A 154 -3.55 3.65 -2.80
N GLY A 155 -3.35 2.78 -1.82
CA GLY A 155 -2.62 1.52 -1.98
C GLY A 155 -1.11 1.68 -2.22
N LYS A 156 -0.55 2.89 -2.04
CA LYS A 156 0.90 3.12 -2.17
C LYS A 156 1.71 2.44 -1.07
N VAL A 157 1.12 2.24 0.09
CA VAL A 157 1.71 1.58 1.27
C VAL A 157 0.62 0.81 2.02
N ASP A 158 0.95 -0.30 2.68
CA ASP A 158 0.03 -0.98 3.58
C ASP A 158 -0.06 -0.29 4.95
N VAL A 159 -1.18 -0.48 5.65
CA VAL A 159 -1.46 0.17 6.95
C VAL A 159 -0.41 -0.18 8.00
N ARG A 160 0.10 -1.42 8.00
CA ARG A 160 1.11 -1.86 8.96
C ARG A 160 2.43 -1.13 8.77
N THR A 161 2.88 -1.00 7.52
CA THR A 161 4.09 -0.22 7.18
C THR A 161 3.89 1.26 7.49
N ALA A 162 2.72 1.81 7.15
CA ALA A 162 2.38 3.21 7.45
C ALA A 162 2.40 3.46 8.97
N ALA A 163 1.86 2.54 9.77
CA ALA A 163 1.90 2.65 11.23
C ALA A 163 3.34 2.58 11.78
N ALA A 164 4.18 1.69 11.25
CA ALA A 164 5.60 1.62 11.63
C ALA A 164 6.37 2.90 11.24
N ALA A 165 5.94 3.59 10.19
CA ALA A 165 6.54 4.84 9.72
C ALA A 165 5.85 6.11 10.30
N ALA A 166 4.92 5.97 11.24
CA ALA A 166 4.13 7.09 11.76
C ALA A 166 4.98 8.18 12.44
N GLY A 167 6.13 7.80 13.00
CA GLY A 167 7.10 8.74 13.58
C GLY A 167 8.03 9.42 12.57
N LEU A 168 7.93 9.08 11.29
CA LEU A 168 8.78 9.67 10.26
C LEU A 168 8.34 11.13 9.97
N PRO A 169 9.27 12.07 9.79
CA PRO A 169 8.95 13.42 9.36
C PRO A 169 8.15 13.46 8.05
N SER A 170 7.19 14.39 7.99
CA SER A 170 6.23 14.45 6.86
C SER A 170 6.88 14.72 5.50
N SER A 171 7.98 15.46 5.44
CA SER A 171 8.76 15.72 4.22
C SER A 171 9.32 14.43 3.65
N ALA A 172 9.94 13.59 4.47
CA ALA A 172 10.48 12.30 4.09
C ALA A 172 9.38 11.34 3.58
N VAL A 173 8.25 11.27 4.29
CA VAL A 173 7.10 10.46 3.86
C VAL A 173 6.60 10.90 2.48
N ARG A 174 6.40 12.21 2.27
CA ARG A 174 5.94 12.74 0.98
C ARG A 174 6.90 12.41 -0.14
N THR A 175 8.20 12.57 0.09
CA THR A 175 9.24 12.26 -0.91
C THR A 175 9.15 10.80 -1.34
N VAL A 176 9.08 9.85 -0.39
CA VAL A 176 9.00 8.42 -0.70
C VAL A 176 7.67 8.03 -1.36
N LEU A 177 6.53 8.59 -0.91
CA LEU A 177 5.22 8.26 -1.48
C LEU A 177 5.00 8.84 -2.87
N ASN A 178 5.67 9.94 -3.24
CA ASN A 178 5.56 10.57 -4.55
C ASN A 178 6.59 10.05 -5.56
N ALA A 179 7.59 9.31 -5.12
CA ALA A 179 8.57 8.71 -6.01
C ALA A 179 7.99 7.56 -6.85
N GLU A 180 8.54 7.36 -8.05
CA GLU A 180 8.21 6.25 -8.94
C GLU A 180 8.84 4.94 -8.46
N LEU A 181 8.37 4.44 -7.33
CA LEU A 181 8.87 3.24 -6.69
C LEU A 181 7.80 2.14 -6.71
N GLY A 182 8.22 0.88 -6.78
CA GLY A 182 7.34 -0.25 -6.54
C GLY A 182 6.91 -0.35 -5.07
N PHE A 183 5.80 -1.03 -4.81
CA PHE A 183 5.23 -1.20 -3.46
C PHE A 183 6.25 -1.76 -2.44
N SER A 184 6.99 -2.81 -2.81
CA SER A 184 7.99 -3.44 -1.93
C SER A 184 9.16 -2.51 -1.61
N ALA A 185 9.64 -1.74 -2.59
CA ALA A 185 10.71 -0.77 -2.40
C ALA A 185 10.26 0.34 -1.44
N ARG A 186 9.07 0.89 -1.64
CA ARG A 186 8.49 1.90 -0.75
C ARG A 186 8.40 1.43 0.70
N ARG A 187 7.93 0.18 0.89
CA ARG A 187 7.85 -0.43 2.22
C ARG A 187 9.20 -0.54 2.91
N ILE A 188 10.22 -1.01 2.19
CA ILE A 188 11.58 -1.15 2.71
C ILE A 188 12.15 0.22 3.08
N ILE A 189 12.00 1.21 2.17
CA ILE A 189 12.53 2.56 2.38
C ILE A 189 11.88 3.21 3.61
N LEU A 190 10.55 3.24 3.69
CA LEU A 190 9.83 3.84 4.81
C LEU A 190 10.24 3.21 6.15
N SER A 191 10.30 1.88 6.23
CA SER A 191 10.64 1.21 7.48
C SER A 191 12.07 1.50 7.94
N ARG A 192 13.04 1.46 7.02
CA ARG A 192 14.45 1.67 7.36
C ARG A 192 14.77 3.13 7.61
N LEU A 193 14.16 4.03 6.82
CA LEU A 193 14.33 5.46 7.01
C LEU A 193 13.78 5.93 8.36
N ALA A 194 12.68 5.34 8.83
CA ALA A 194 12.13 5.63 10.16
C ALA A 194 13.14 5.28 11.27
N GLU A 195 13.83 4.14 11.16
CA GLU A 195 14.86 3.75 12.11
C GLU A 195 16.08 4.71 12.09
N ILE A 196 16.52 5.11 10.88
CA ILE A 196 17.66 6.04 10.71
C ILE A 196 17.29 7.42 11.28
N CYS A 197 16.13 7.98 10.91
CA CYS A 197 15.71 9.28 11.38
C CYS A 197 15.54 9.32 12.91
N LEU A 198 15.04 8.22 13.50
CA LEU A 198 14.91 8.11 14.94
C LEU A 198 16.27 8.02 15.64
N ARG A 199 17.19 7.20 15.12
CA ARG A 199 18.54 7.02 15.66
C ARG A 199 19.34 8.33 15.64
N ASP A 200 19.26 9.04 14.50
CA ASP A 200 20.08 10.23 14.23
C ASP A 200 19.36 11.54 14.60
N GLU A 201 18.15 11.44 15.19
CA GLU A 201 17.30 12.56 15.62
C GLU A 201 17.08 13.61 14.50
N LEU A 202 16.86 13.15 13.26
CA LEU A 202 16.75 14.02 12.11
C LEU A 202 15.46 14.85 12.13
N GLY A 203 15.59 16.17 11.96
CA GLY A 203 14.46 17.07 11.78
C GLY A 203 13.78 16.92 10.40
N ASP A 204 12.64 17.59 10.20
CA ASP A 204 11.81 17.43 8.99
C ASP A 204 12.58 17.74 7.69
N GLU A 205 13.37 18.82 7.67
CA GLU A 205 14.16 19.22 6.50
C GLU A 205 15.25 18.19 6.18
N GLN A 206 16.04 17.79 7.19
CA GLN A 206 17.12 16.82 7.03
C GLN A 206 16.60 15.44 6.58
N ALA A 207 15.51 14.98 7.17
CA ALA A 207 14.86 13.74 6.80
C ALA A 207 14.33 13.79 5.35
N GLY A 208 13.80 14.95 4.92
CA GLY A 208 13.36 15.17 3.54
C GLY A 208 14.50 15.11 2.54
N ILE A 209 15.65 15.72 2.84
CA ILE A 209 16.86 15.67 2.00
C ILE A 209 17.36 14.22 1.90
N LEU A 210 17.52 13.55 3.05
CA LEU A 210 17.98 12.17 3.09
C LEU A 210 17.05 11.25 2.29
N ALA A 211 15.73 11.42 2.40
CA ALA A 211 14.77 10.65 1.63
C ALA A 211 14.92 10.87 0.12
N ALA A 212 15.21 12.12 -0.30
CA ALA A 212 15.43 12.45 -1.70
C ALA A 212 16.70 11.81 -2.25
N GLU A 213 17.79 11.82 -1.49
CA GLU A 213 19.06 11.17 -1.85
C GLU A 213 18.86 9.66 -2.02
N ILE A 214 18.21 9.02 -1.05
CA ILE A 214 17.93 7.58 -1.09
C ILE A 214 17.07 7.22 -2.31
N VAL A 215 15.99 7.97 -2.56
CA VAL A 215 15.10 7.70 -3.70
C VAL A 215 15.81 7.90 -5.05
N ALA A 216 16.76 8.83 -5.13
CA ALA A 216 17.54 9.09 -6.34
C ALA A 216 18.71 8.12 -6.54
N ALA A 217 19.08 7.32 -5.54
CA ALA A 217 20.18 6.38 -5.62
C ALA A 217 19.87 5.24 -6.63
N PRO A 218 20.86 4.76 -7.37
CA PRO A 218 20.69 3.61 -8.28
C PRO A 218 20.21 2.33 -7.58
N ASP A 219 20.63 2.14 -6.33
CA ASP A 219 20.17 1.07 -5.45
C ASP A 219 19.81 1.62 -4.06
N PRO A 220 18.55 2.05 -3.88
CA PRO A 220 18.09 2.60 -2.60
C PRO A 220 18.23 1.63 -1.42
N ALA A 221 18.16 0.31 -1.69
CA ALA A 221 18.26 -0.69 -0.62
C ALA A 221 19.71 -0.81 -0.11
N ALA A 222 20.68 -0.78 -1.01
CA ALA A 222 22.10 -0.78 -0.65
C ALA A 222 22.48 0.50 0.11
N GLU A 223 22.01 1.67 -0.37
CA GLU A 223 22.27 2.96 0.30
C GLU A 223 21.71 2.94 1.74
N LEU A 224 20.48 2.53 1.93
CA LEU A 224 19.90 2.37 3.26
C LEU A 224 20.64 1.39 4.15
N GLN A 225 21.18 0.31 3.57
CA GLN A 225 21.99 -0.66 4.32
C GLN A 225 23.29 -0.02 4.83
N GLN A 226 23.94 0.79 3.99
CA GLN A 226 25.16 1.51 4.37
C GLN A 226 24.89 2.53 5.48
N LEU A 227 23.84 3.30 5.35
CA LEU A 227 23.44 4.28 6.35
C LEU A 227 23.01 3.65 7.68
N ARG A 228 22.35 2.50 7.62
CA ARG A 228 21.89 1.78 8.81
C ARG A 228 23.03 1.11 9.58
N TYR A 229 23.99 0.53 8.85
CA TYR A 229 25.10 -0.24 9.41
C TYR A 229 26.45 0.20 8.82
N PRO A 230 26.92 1.43 9.11
CA PRO A 230 28.10 2.00 8.48
C PRO A 230 29.37 1.17 8.74
N GLU A 231 29.54 0.65 9.96
CA GLU A 231 30.71 -0.17 10.28
C GLU A 231 30.70 -1.52 9.57
N LEU A 232 29.54 -2.18 9.52
CA LEU A 232 29.38 -3.42 8.76
C LEU A 232 29.66 -3.20 7.28
N SER A 233 29.14 -2.13 6.71
CA SER A 233 29.34 -1.78 5.29
C SER A 233 30.82 -1.50 4.97
N ARG A 234 31.52 -0.78 5.83
CA ARG A 234 32.97 -0.55 5.70
C ARG A 234 33.76 -1.87 5.73
N ARG A 235 33.45 -2.74 6.68
CA ARG A 235 34.09 -4.05 6.80
C ARG A 235 33.79 -4.94 5.59
N GLN A 236 32.56 -4.95 5.08
CA GLN A 236 32.19 -5.67 3.86
C GLN A 236 32.91 -5.12 2.62
N GLN A 237 33.01 -3.80 2.49
CA GLN A 237 33.76 -3.17 1.41
C GLN A 237 35.24 -3.56 1.50
N ARG A 238 35.83 -3.50 2.70
CA ARG A 238 37.22 -3.91 2.92
C ARG A 238 37.44 -5.38 2.57
N ALA A 239 36.50 -6.26 2.93
CA ALA A 239 36.55 -7.66 2.56
C ALA A 239 36.53 -7.87 1.03
N ALA A 240 35.69 -7.10 0.32
CA ALA A 240 35.62 -7.15 -1.14
C ALA A 240 36.94 -6.68 -1.80
N GLU A 241 37.55 -5.60 -1.27
CA GLU A 241 38.88 -5.12 -1.74
C GLU A 241 39.98 -6.17 -1.51
N LEU A 242 40.01 -6.80 -0.33
CA LEU A 242 40.95 -7.87 -0.02
C LEU A 242 40.77 -9.07 -0.96
N ASN A 243 39.51 -9.50 -1.18
CA ASN A 243 39.18 -10.55 -2.12
C ASN A 243 39.62 -10.24 -3.53
N GLN A 244 39.33 -9.01 -4.03
CA GLN A 244 39.77 -8.60 -5.36
C GLN A 244 41.30 -8.63 -5.51
N ARG A 245 42.03 -8.20 -4.48
CA ARG A 245 43.49 -8.23 -4.46
C ARG A 245 44.04 -9.66 -4.48
N ASP A 246 43.48 -10.53 -3.63
CA ASP A 246 44.02 -11.83 -3.35
C ASP A 246 43.55 -12.93 -4.31
N SER A 247 42.40 -12.73 -4.97
CA SER A 247 41.85 -13.63 -6.00
C SER A 247 42.17 -13.20 -7.43
N ALA A 248 42.91 -12.08 -7.63
CA ALA A 248 43.12 -11.51 -8.98
C ALA A 248 43.63 -12.56 -9.98
N GLY A 249 42.86 -12.84 -11.02
CA GLY A 249 43.14 -13.79 -12.07
C GLY A 249 42.92 -15.26 -11.73
N LEU A 250 42.56 -15.60 -10.51
CA LEU A 250 42.35 -16.98 -10.02
C LEU A 250 40.87 -17.18 -9.63
N ARG A 251 40.45 -18.47 -9.68
CA ARG A 251 39.11 -18.88 -9.19
C ARG A 251 39.17 -19.24 -7.70
N MET A 252 39.61 -18.29 -6.92
CA MET A 252 39.74 -18.38 -5.48
C MET A 252 38.95 -17.25 -4.84
N GLU A 253 38.28 -17.51 -3.75
CA GLU A 253 37.49 -16.53 -2.98
C GLU A 253 37.62 -16.84 -1.48
N VAL A 254 37.79 -15.80 -0.69
CA VAL A 254 37.71 -15.86 0.76
C VAL A 254 36.31 -15.45 1.16
N GLN A 255 35.49 -16.38 1.60
CA GLN A 255 34.13 -16.15 2.04
C GLN A 255 34.11 -15.89 3.54
N LEU A 256 33.61 -14.73 3.90
CA LEU A 256 33.32 -14.35 5.28
C LEU A 256 31.91 -14.80 5.68
N PRO A 257 31.67 -15.06 6.97
CA PRO A 257 30.33 -15.39 7.44
C PRO A 257 29.35 -14.25 7.18
N HIS A 258 28.05 -14.61 7.13
CA HIS A 258 26.98 -13.63 6.90
C HIS A 258 27.00 -12.55 8.00
N ASN A 259 26.90 -11.28 7.59
CA ASN A 259 27.02 -10.10 8.47
C ASN A 259 28.32 -10.01 9.27
N LEU A 260 29.37 -10.76 8.88
CA LEU A 260 30.63 -10.86 9.63
C LEU A 260 30.45 -11.40 11.06
N GLU A 261 29.37 -12.14 11.30
CA GLU A 261 29.08 -12.80 12.58
C GLU A 261 29.63 -14.22 12.57
N GLY A 262 30.82 -14.40 13.13
CA GLY A 262 31.49 -15.68 13.19
C GLY A 262 32.95 -15.53 13.61
N ASP A 263 33.66 -16.67 13.71
CA ASP A 263 35.07 -16.78 14.15
C ASP A 263 35.96 -17.39 13.08
N SER A 264 35.42 -17.63 11.88
CA SER A 264 36.13 -18.35 10.85
C SER A 264 35.83 -17.82 9.44
N VAL A 265 36.80 -18.02 8.55
CA VAL A 265 36.68 -17.71 7.12
C VAL A 265 36.70 -18.99 6.31
N THR A 266 36.01 -19.05 5.20
CA THR A 266 36.00 -20.18 4.27
C THR A 266 36.77 -19.84 3.00
N LEU A 267 37.71 -20.66 2.61
CA LEU A 267 38.42 -20.55 1.34
C LEU A 267 37.77 -21.44 0.30
N VAL A 268 37.28 -20.83 -0.79
CA VAL A 268 36.67 -21.54 -1.91
C VAL A 268 37.62 -21.46 -3.10
N CYS A 269 38.10 -22.61 -3.57
CA CYS A 269 38.98 -22.72 -4.74
C CYS A 269 38.31 -23.61 -5.79
N LYS A 270 38.17 -23.11 -7.03
CA LYS A 270 37.66 -23.88 -8.17
C LYS A 270 38.79 -24.17 -9.14
N VAL A 271 39.15 -25.44 -9.29
CA VAL A 271 40.30 -25.89 -10.11
C VAL A 271 39.79 -26.66 -11.33
N ARG A 272 40.32 -26.34 -12.52
CA ARG A 272 40.04 -27.05 -13.78
C ARG A 272 41.24 -27.77 -14.35
N THR A 273 42.43 -27.24 -14.09
CA THR A 273 43.71 -27.78 -14.60
C THR A 273 44.75 -27.93 -13.50
N PRO A 274 45.75 -28.84 -13.68
CA PRO A 274 46.86 -28.94 -12.72
C PRO A 274 47.65 -27.63 -12.59
N ASP A 275 47.73 -26.83 -13.61
CA ASP A 275 48.45 -25.58 -13.60
C ASP A 275 47.72 -24.53 -12.76
N GLU A 276 46.38 -24.37 -12.95
CA GLU A 276 45.58 -23.55 -12.04
C GLU A 276 45.73 -23.96 -10.58
N PHE A 277 45.80 -25.27 -10.31
CA PHE A 277 46.02 -25.76 -8.96
C PHE A 277 47.35 -25.28 -8.38
N ARG A 278 48.43 -25.34 -9.18
CA ARG A 278 49.76 -24.88 -8.77
C ARG A 278 49.77 -23.35 -8.48
N GLU A 279 49.11 -22.57 -9.32
CA GLU A 279 48.97 -21.11 -9.13
C GLU A 279 48.20 -20.81 -7.84
N ILE A 280 47.08 -21.52 -7.58
CA ILE A 280 46.30 -21.37 -6.35
C ILE A 280 47.13 -21.70 -5.11
N LEU A 281 47.94 -22.80 -5.14
CA LEU A 281 48.83 -23.14 -4.01
C LEU A 281 49.83 -22.01 -3.73
N GLN A 282 50.45 -21.43 -4.75
CA GLN A 282 51.39 -20.30 -4.56
C GLN A 282 50.65 -19.08 -3.97
N ARG A 283 49.43 -18.83 -4.39
CA ARG A 283 48.63 -17.73 -3.85
C ARG A 283 48.20 -17.96 -2.41
N LEU A 284 47.85 -19.20 -2.05
CA LEU A 284 47.52 -19.58 -0.68
C LEU A 284 48.72 -19.42 0.27
N ASP A 285 49.92 -19.70 -0.21
CA ASP A 285 51.14 -19.44 0.58
C ASP A 285 51.35 -17.94 0.86
N SER A 286 51.06 -17.11 -0.15
CA SER A 286 51.06 -15.65 0.01
C SER A 286 49.93 -15.16 0.93
N LEU A 287 48.78 -15.79 0.87
CA LEU A 287 47.61 -15.45 1.70
C LEU A 287 47.82 -15.84 3.16
N HIS A 288 48.55 -16.92 3.43
CA HIS A 288 48.85 -17.37 4.78
C HIS A 288 49.45 -16.23 5.63
N GLY A 289 50.40 -15.48 5.11
CA GLY A 289 50.96 -14.32 5.82
C GLY A 289 50.01 -13.14 6.07
N ARG A 290 48.84 -13.14 5.43
CA ARG A 290 47.87 -12.03 5.47
C ARG A 290 46.47 -12.44 5.89
N ILE A 291 46.25 -13.68 6.26
CA ILE A 291 44.93 -14.20 6.64
C ILE A 291 44.33 -13.41 7.83
N HIS A 292 45.17 -12.84 8.67
CA HIS A 292 44.78 -12.00 9.79
C HIS A 292 43.99 -10.76 9.32
N GLU A 293 44.28 -10.21 8.14
CA GLU A 293 43.52 -9.07 7.59
C GLU A 293 42.01 -9.39 7.38
N TYR A 294 41.69 -10.67 7.11
CA TYR A 294 40.31 -11.13 7.00
C TYR A 294 39.70 -11.48 8.37
N LEU A 295 40.50 -12.08 9.27
CA LEU A 295 40.03 -12.42 10.61
C LEU A 295 39.76 -11.16 11.46
N ASP A 296 40.51 -10.08 11.23
CA ASP A 296 40.30 -8.78 11.91
C ASP A 296 39.02 -8.08 11.48
N LEU A 297 38.35 -8.56 10.42
CA LEU A 297 37.05 -8.05 9.98
C LEU A 297 35.88 -8.70 10.72
N LEU A 298 36.09 -9.84 11.32
CA LEU A 298 35.08 -10.57 12.12
C LEU A 298 34.96 -9.96 13.51
#